data_d5819ca65fdb56fe53e7f7c61587f9f1
#
_entry.id   d5819ca65fdb56fe53e7f7c61587f9f1
#
_cell.length_a   1.000
_cell.length_b   1.000
_cell.length_c   1.000
_cell.angle_alpha   90.00
_cell.angle_beta   90.00
_cell.angle_gamma   90.00
#
_symmetry.space_group_name_H-M   'P 1'
#
loop_
_entity.id
_entity.type
_entity.pdbx_description
1 polymer ?
#
loop_
_entity_poly.entity_id
_entity_poly.type
_entity_poly.pdbx_seq_one_letter_code
_entity_poly.pdbx_strand_id
1 'polypeptide(L)'
;MSDFLIKTNHKPKKLAVFTALTAALLITSGCQSLQGAGATSSPSSMVQAQKLDNFTITGKIGVTTPANSATNTGAQGGSAFYAWGQQQERFAIELIGALGIGKTNIEYDGQTATLVSEKTGTLTADNPETLLQKATGWQAPISQMPYWISGRSAPSDSAPQLDEQGRLISSVNGEWTASFTYKGADKLPVKISAVQPAGHKVIMTINHQSS
;
A
#
# COMPACT_ATOMS: atom_id res chain seq x y z
N MET A 1 4.67 9.59 57.23
CA MET A 1 5.72 10.60 57.47
C MET A 1 6.46 10.70 56.15
N SER A 2 6.38 11.72 55.38
CA SER A 2 6.02 13.11 55.48
C SER A 2 5.40 13.56 54.14
N ASP A 3 4.36 14.31 54.26
CA ASP A 3 3.71 15.10 53.23
C ASP A 3 4.68 16.07 52.54
N PHE A 4 4.45 16.30 51.25
CA PHE A 4 4.88 17.54 50.62
C PHE A 4 3.77 18.11 49.75
N LEU A 5 3.25 19.21 50.22
CA LEU A 5 2.09 19.95 49.77
C LEU A 5 2.35 20.76 48.50
N ILE A 6 1.34 20.75 47.68
CA ILE A 6 1.06 21.59 46.52
C ILE A 6 1.03 23.06 46.89
N LYS A 7 1.65 23.91 46.08
CA LYS A 7 1.46 25.35 46.12
C LYS A 7 0.92 25.90 44.81
N THR A 8 -0.38 26.07 44.82
CA THR A 8 -1.14 26.84 43.80
C THR A 8 -0.82 28.32 43.96
N ASN A 9 -0.54 29.00 42.86
CA ASN A 9 -0.47 30.47 42.85
C ASN A 9 -1.38 31.04 41.78
N HIS A 10 -2.52 31.49 42.20
CA HIS A 10 -3.51 32.27 41.48
C HIS A 10 -3.19 33.75 41.61
N LYS A 11 -3.11 34.52 40.55
CA LYS A 11 -3.40 35.96 40.60
C LYS A 11 -4.09 36.44 39.33
N PRO A 12 -5.11 37.28 39.50
CA PRO A 12 -6.04 37.67 38.45
C PRO A 12 -5.88 39.12 37.96
N LYS A 13 -6.63 39.42 36.87
CA LYS A 13 -7.22 40.70 36.44
C LYS A 13 -6.30 41.77 35.85
N LYS A 14 -6.65 42.16 34.60
CA LYS A 14 -7.19 43.51 34.39
C LYS A 14 -8.00 43.57 33.08
N LEU A 15 -9.21 43.90 33.26
CA LEU A 15 -10.25 44.33 32.31
C LEU A 15 -9.87 45.76 31.84
N ALA A 16 -9.92 46.00 30.54
CA ALA A 16 -10.01 47.35 29.99
C ALA A 16 -10.96 47.35 28.79
N VAL A 17 -12.10 47.89 29.03
CA VAL A 17 -13.13 48.33 28.06
C VAL A 17 -12.65 49.67 27.53
N PHE A 18 -12.64 49.84 26.20
CA PHE A 18 -12.83 51.17 25.58
C PHE A 18 -13.65 51.08 24.30
N THR A 19 -14.60 51.94 24.30
CA THR A 19 -15.75 52.21 23.45
C THR A 19 -15.38 52.78 22.06
N ALA A 20 -16.20 52.36 21.10
CA ALA A 20 -16.83 53.10 19.98
C ALA A 20 -16.07 54.23 19.27
N LEU A 21 -16.04 54.19 17.95
CA LEU A 21 -16.56 55.26 17.11
C LEU A 21 -16.84 54.78 15.67
N THR A 22 -17.96 55.22 15.19
CA THR A 22 -18.67 55.11 13.91
C THR A 22 -17.94 55.70 12.70
N ALA A 23 -18.33 55.21 11.55
CA ALA A 23 -18.62 55.88 10.26
C ALA A 23 -17.67 55.54 9.12
N ALA A 24 -18.07 55.03 8.03
CA ALA A 24 -18.68 55.62 6.85
C ALA A 24 -18.56 54.66 5.65
N LEU A 25 -19.66 54.53 4.95
CA LEU A 25 -19.83 53.91 3.64
C LEU A 25 -18.83 54.45 2.60
N LEU A 26 -18.28 53.60 1.78
CA LEU A 26 -18.09 53.89 0.34
C LEU A 26 -18.28 52.60 -0.45
N ILE A 27 -19.38 52.57 -1.15
CA ILE A 27 -19.74 51.63 -2.21
C ILE A 27 -18.92 52.04 -3.45
N THR A 28 -18.03 51.18 -3.91
CA THR A 28 -17.54 51.25 -5.28
C THR A 28 -17.80 49.93 -5.98
N SER A 29 -18.90 49.90 -6.71
CA SER A 29 -19.13 48.95 -7.79
C SER A 29 -18.05 49.15 -8.87
N GLY A 30 -17.16 48.18 -8.96
CA GLY A 30 -16.20 48.07 -10.04
C GLY A 30 -16.44 46.77 -10.78
N CYS A 31 -17.32 46.82 -11.80
CA CYS A 31 -17.26 45.84 -12.88
C CYS A 31 -15.93 46.00 -13.60
N GLN A 32 -15.08 44.98 -13.57
CA GLN A 32 -14.00 44.83 -14.55
C GLN A 32 -14.11 43.49 -15.26
N SER A 33 -14.38 43.69 -16.52
CA SER A 33 -14.41 42.81 -17.67
C SER A 33 -13.30 41.75 -17.70
N LEU A 34 -13.74 40.57 -18.12
CA LEU A 34 -13.03 39.53 -18.78
C LEU A 34 -11.90 40.04 -19.71
N GLN A 35 -10.67 39.60 -19.45
CA GLN A 35 -9.69 39.26 -20.50
C GLN A 35 -8.50 38.53 -19.88
N GLY A 36 -8.16 37.43 -20.46
CA GLY A 36 -6.89 36.77 -20.18
C GLY A 36 -7.04 35.28 -19.94
N ALA A 37 -7.13 34.55 -21.04
CA ALA A 37 -6.88 33.12 -21.04
C ALA A 37 -5.49 32.84 -20.49
N GLY A 38 -5.46 32.35 -19.27
CA GLY A 38 -4.34 31.67 -18.67
C GLY A 38 -4.94 30.42 -18.07
N ALA A 39 -4.97 29.33 -18.80
CA ALA A 39 -5.23 28.03 -18.27
C ALA A 39 -4.09 27.67 -17.31
N THR A 40 -4.18 28.17 -16.10
CA THR A 40 -3.49 27.57 -14.96
C THR A 40 -4.23 26.28 -14.71
N SER A 41 -3.72 25.20 -15.32
CA SER A 41 -4.02 23.86 -14.89
C SER A 41 -3.74 23.80 -13.40
N SER A 42 -4.79 23.86 -12.60
CA SER A 42 -4.73 23.48 -11.21
C SER A 42 -4.01 22.14 -11.16
N PRO A 43 -3.00 21.95 -10.32
CA PRO A 43 -2.46 20.61 -10.12
C PRO A 43 -3.64 19.75 -9.71
N SER A 44 -4.02 18.82 -10.58
CA SER A 44 -4.95 17.76 -10.26
C SER A 44 -4.54 17.26 -8.90
N SER A 45 -5.40 17.41 -7.92
CA SER A 45 -5.22 16.83 -6.60
C SER A 45 -4.86 15.38 -6.88
N MET A 46 -3.60 15.01 -6.64
CA MET A 46 -3.21 13.62 -6.69
C MET A 46 -4.11 12.93 -5.69
N VAL A 47 -5.07 12.18 -6.20
CA VAL A 47 -5.93 11.35 -5.36
C VAL A 47 -4.95 10.45 -4.65
N GLN A 48 -4.72 10.76 -3.38
CA GLN A 48 -3.76 10.05 -2.55
C GLN A 48 -4.14 8.57 -2.62
N ALA A 49 -3.23 7.76 -3.14
CA ALA A 49 -3.49 6.35 -3.35
C ALA A 49 -3.83 5.72 -1.99
N GLN A 50 -5.10 5.42 -1.79
CA GLN A 50 -5.59 4.84 -0.54
C GLN A 50 -5.78 3.36 -0.77
N LYS A 51 -5.00 2.53 -0.06
CA LYS A 51 -5.19 1.08 -0.06
C LYS A 51 -6.49 0.74 0.69
N LEU A 52 -7.02 -0.45 0.46
CA LEU A 52 -8.04 -1.01 1.35
C LEU A 52 -7.39 -1.32 2.70
N ASP A 53 -7.87 -0.68 3.75
CA ASP A 53 -7.33 -0.90 5.11
C ASP A 53 -7.66 -2.29 5.65
N ASN A 54 -8.81 -2.84 5.23
CA ASN A 54 -9.25 -4.16 5.63
C ASN A 54 -9.77 -4.91 4.41
N PHE A 55 -9.27 -6.12 4.21
CA PHE A 55 -9.81 -7.04 3.20
C PHE A 55 -9.49 -8.49 3.55
N THR A 56 -10.26 -9.40 2.98
CA THR A 56 -9.94 -10.81 2.91
C THR A 56 -10.05 -11.26 1.46
N ILE A 57 -9.01 -11.90 0.98
CA ILE A 57 -8.96 -12.43 -0.38
C ILE A 57 -8.41 -13.86 -0.37
N THR A 58 -8.78 -14.61 -1.39
CA THR A 58 -8.20 -15.92 -1.68
C THR A 58 -7.79 -15.99 -3.13
N GLY A 59 -6.99 -16.97 -3.47
CA GLY A 59 -6.61 -17.17 -4.87
C GLY A 59 -5.44 -18.12 -5.05
N LYS A 60 -4.76 -17.96 -6.17
CA LYS A 60 -3.56 -18.71 -6.49
C LYS A 60 -2.41 -17.75 -6.76
N ILE A 61 -1.27 -18.03 -6.18
CA ILE A 61 -0.01 -17.31 -6.46
C ILE A 61 0.97 -18.25 -7.15
N GLY A 62 1.65 -17.73 -8.17
CA GLY A 62 2.78 -18.36 -8.83
C GLY A 62 4.00 -17.46 -8.73
N VAL A 63 5.16 -18.05 -8.43
CA VAL A 63 6.43 -17.32 -8.31
C VAL A 63 7.45 -17.99 -9.22
N THR A 64 8.28 -17.19 -9.90
CA THR A 64 9.41 -17.64 -10.67
C THR A 64 10.66 -16.90 -10.23
N THR A 65 11.74 -17.64 -9.98
CA THR A 65 13.08 -17.13 -9.73
C THR A 65 13.95 -17.49 -10.92
N PRO A 66 14.69 -16.56 -11.52
CA PRO A 66 15.57 -16.84 -12.65
C PRO A 66 16.72 -17.79 -12.26
N ALA A 67 17.35 -18.38 -13.26
CA ALA A 67 18.59 -19.11 -13.04
C ALA A 67 19.68 -18.16 -12.53
N ASN A 68 20.52 -18.66 -11.62
CA ASN A 68 21.66 -17.94 -11.10
C ASN A 68 22.94 -18.69 -11.45
N SER A 69 23.69 -18.15 -12.40
CA SER A 69 24.95 -18.75 -12.87
C SER A 69 26.06 -18.70 -11.81
N ALA A 70 26.05 -17.72 -10.92
CA ALA A 70 27.05 -17.61 -9.85
C ALA A 70 26.93 -18.74 -8.80
N THR A 71 25.70 -19.23 -8.59
CA THR A 71 25.41 -20.34 -7.65
C THR A 71 25.15 -21.66 -8.37
N ASN A 72 25.23 -21.68 -9.70
CA ASN A 72 24.86 -22.81 -10.56
C ASN A 72 23.44 -23.34 -10.27
N THR A 73 22.53 -22.45 -9.95
CA THR A 73 21.14 -22.80 -9.67
C THR A 73 20.28 -22.51 -10.90
N GLY A 74 19.56 -23.53 -11.40
CA GLY A 74 18.60 -23.37 -12.49
C GLY A 74 17.41 -22.49 -12.10
N ALA A 75 16.66 -22.04 -13.09
CA ALA A 75 15.41 -21.32 -12.83
C ALA A 75 14.46 -22.18 -11.98
N GLN A 76 13.83 -21.56 -10.99
CA GLN A 76 12.92 -22.22 -10.07
C GLN A 76 11.54 -21.55 -10.15
N GLY A 77 10.50 -22.32 -9.89
CA GLY A 77 9.14 -21.80 -9.85
C GLY A 77 8.26 -22.66 -8.96
N GLY A 78 7.22 -22.07 -8.47
CA GLY A 78 6.24 -22.76 -7.67
C GLY A 78 4.91 -22.03 -7.65
N SER A 79 3.87 -22.71 -7.18
CA SER A 79 2.57 -22.10 -6.98
C SER A 79 1.91 -22.62 -5.72
N ALA A 80 1.06 -21.78 -5.12
CA ALA A 80 0.25 -22.14 -3.95
C ALA A 80 -1.14 -21.52 -4.07
N PHE A 81 -2.10 -22.10 -3.39
CA PHE A 81 -3.32 -21.40 -3.02
C PHE A 81 -2.99 -20.53 -1.81
N TYR A 82 -3.65 -19.40 -1.72
CA TYR A 82 -3.46 -18.50 -0.60
C TYR A 82 -4.80 -18.00 -0.04
N ALA A 83 -4.79 -17.70 1.25
CA ALA A 83 -5.75 -16.85 1.93
C ALA A 83 -4.98 -15.70 2.58
N TRP A 84 -5.43 -14.47 2.33
CA TRP A 84 -4.80 -13.25 2.85
C TRP A 84 -5.84 -12.40 3.55
N GLY A 85 -5.63 -12.18 4.86
CA GLY A 85 -6.35 -11.21 5.65
C GLY A 85 -5.47 -9.99 5.93
N GLN A 86 -5.98 -8.79 5.67
CA GLN A 86 -5.33 -7.51 5.93
C GLN A 86 -6.15 -6.70 6.91
N GLN A 87 -5.49 -6.07 7.89
CA GLN A 87 -6.05 -5.10 8.82
C GLN A 87 -5.06 -3.95 8.98
N GLN A 88 -5.33 -2.83 8.33
CA GLN A 88 -4.42 -1.69 8.26
C GLN A 88 -3.02 -2.10 7.77
N GLU A 89 -1.98 -1.96 8.61
CA GLU A 89 -0.60 -2.37 8.27
C GLU A 89 -0.30 -3.83 8.62
N ARG A 90 -1.22 -4.53 9.28
CA ARG A 90 -1.05 -5.92 9.70
C ARG A 90 -1.66 -6.87 8.70
N PHE A 91 -1.02 -8.00 8.51
CA PHE A 91 -1.60 -9.05 7.68
C PHE A 91 -1.22 -10.45 8.14
N ALA A 92 -2.05 -11.41 7.71
CA ALA A 92 -1.75 -12.84 7.77
C ALA A 92 -2.01 -13.46 6.40
N ILE A 93 -1.06 -14.25 5.91
CA ILE A 93 -1.15 -15.00 4.65
C ILE A 93 -0.93 -16.46 4.96
N GLU A 94 -1.90 -17.30 4.64
CA GLU A 94 -1.76 -18.75 4.62
C GLU A 94 -1.48 -19.20 3.19
N LEU A 95 -0.41 -19.99 3.00
CA LEU A 95 -0.06 -20.60 1.72
C LEU A 95 -0.21 -22.11 1.82
N ILE A 96 -0.95 -22.70 0.86
CA ILE A 96 -1.17 -24.15 0.79
C ILE A 96 -0.79 -24.63 -0.61
N GLY A 97 0.16 -25.54 -0.70
CA GLY A 97 0.55 -26.18 -1.96
C GLY A 97 2.04 -26.14 -2.28
N ALA A 98 2.38 -26.28 -3.56
CA ALA A 98 3.68 -26.70 -4.06
C ALA A 98 4.73 -25.58 -4.14
N LEU A 99 4.83 -24.69 -3.16
CA LEU A 99 5.96 -23.75 -3.10
C LEU A 99 7.25 -24.39 -2.55
N GLY A 100 7.24 -25.71 -2.35
CA GLY A 100 8.40 -26.45 -1.87
C GLY A 100 8.67 -26.33 -0.36
N ILE A 101 7.86 -25.56 0.37
CA ILE A 101 8.01 -25.32 1.82
C ILE A 101 6.83 -25.84 2.66
N GLY A 102 5.87 -26.56 2.03
CA GLY A 102 4.71 -27.10 2.72
C GLY A 102 3.66 -26.02 3.08
N LYS A 103 2.82 -26.31 4.05
CA LYS A 103 1.90 -25.30 4.61
C LYS A 103 2.74 -24.23 5.28
N THR A 104 2.44 -22.97 4.94
CA THR A 104 3.23 -21.83 5.39
C THR A 104 2.31 -20.69 5.80
N ASN A 105 2.54 -20.13 6.97
CA ASN A 105 1.90 -18.92 7.45
C ASN A 105 2.93 -17.79 7.46
N ILE A 106 2.55 -16.64 6.91
CA ILE A 106 3.33 -15.41 6.96
C ILE A 106 2.48 -14.36 7.66
N GLU A 107 2.99 -13.79 8.72
CA GLU A 107 2.33 -12.75 9.49
C GLU A 107 3.21 -11.50 9.56
N TYR A 108 2.59 -10.34 9.54
CA TYR A 108 3.25 -9.06 9.77
C TYR A 108 2.41 -8.23 10.73
N ASP A 109 3.00 -7.81 11.83
CA ASP A 109 2.33 -7.04 12.89
C ASP A 109 2.47 -5.51 12.75
N GLY A 110 3.09 -5.04 11.66
CA GLY A 110 3.43 -3.65 11.41
C GLY A 110 4.90 -3.31 11.74
N GLN A 111 5.63 -4.23 12.35
CA GLN A 111 7.05 -4.05 12.71
C GLN A 111 7.89 -5.28 12.38
N THR A 112 7.37 -6.46 12.65
CA THR A 112 8.08 -7.72 12.48
C THR A 112 7.29 -8.65 11.57
N ALA A 113 7.97 -9.23 10.61
CA ALA A 113 7.43 -10.30 9.78
C ALA A 113 7.86 -11.66 10.36
N THR A 114 6.91 -12.58 10.49
CA THR A 114 7.12 -13.95 10.97
C THR A 114 6.62 -14.94 9.93
N LEU A 115 7.44 -15.93 9.60
CA LEU A 115 7.05 -17.07 8.76
C LEU A 115 7.14 -18.34 9.58
N VAL A 116 6.10 -19.15 9.51
CA VAL A 116 6.06 -20.49 10.11
C VAL A 116 5.76 -21.49 9.00
N SER A 117 6.67 -22.45 8.80
CA SER A 117 6.44 -23.55 7.87
C SER A 117 6.92 -24.87 8.44
N GLU A 118 6.36 -25.98 7.94
CA GLU A 118 6.78 -27.34 8.35
C GLU A 118 8.24 -27.64 7.97
N LYS A 119 8.74 -27.01 6.91
CA LYS A 119 10.09 -27.29 6.39
C LYS A 119 11.16 -26.40 7.01
N THR A 120 10.88 -25.14 7.25
CA THR A 120 11.87 -24.16 7.73
C THR A 120 11.74 -23.83 9.21
N GLY A 121 10.65 -24.29 9.86
CA GLY A 121 10.30 -23.86 11.21
C GLY A 121 9.86 -22.41 11.24
N THR A 122 10.20 -21.69 12.30
CA THR A 122 9.88 -20.28 12.48
C THR A 122 11.06 -19.41 12.11
N LEU A 123 10.84 -18.44 11.23
CA LEU A 123 11.79 -17.41 10.82
C LEU A 123 11.17 -16.03 11.06
N THR A 124 12.00 -15.04 11.38
CA THR A 124 11.60 -13.64 11.55
C THR A 124 12.50 -12.70 10.76
N ALA A 125 11.95 -11.53 10.40
CA ALA A 125 12.69 -10.43 9.78
C ALA A 125 11.95 -9.10 10.04
N ASP A 126 12.63 -7.98 9.80
CA ASP A 126 12.06 -6.64 10.01
C ASP A 126 10.97 -6.28 8.95
N ASN A 127 10.97 -6.98 7.82
CA ASN A 127 9.98 -6.78 6.77
C ASN A 127 9.67 -8.07 6.01
N PRO A 128 8.51 -8.14 5.36
CA PRO A 128 8.04 -9.35 4.67
C PRO A 128 8.91 -9.76 3.48
N GLU A 129 9.49 -8.83 2.74
CA GLU A 129 10.35 -9.09 1.59
C GLU A 129 11.64 -9.81 1.99
N THR A 130 12.30 -9.29 3.03
CA THR A 130 13.49 -9.91 3.61
C THR A 130 13.19 -11.30 4.17
N LEU A 131 12.04 -11.44 4.82
CA LEU A 131 11.59 -12.73 5.36
C LEU A 131 11.40 -13.76 4.25
N LEU A 132 10.67 -13.40 3.19
CA LEU A 132 10.41 -14.28 2.06
C LEU A 132 11.72 -14.69 1.36
N GLN A 133 12.62 -13.74 1.14
CA GLN A 133 13.93 -14.01 0.55
C GLN A 133 14.76 -14.98 1.38
N LYS A 134 14.82 -14.78 2.70
CA LYS A 134 15.56 -15.69 3.60
C LYS A 134 14.96 -17.09 3.64
N ALA A 135 13.62 -17.19 3.64
CA ALA A 135 12.94 -18.46 3.78
C ALA A 135 12.95 -19.31 2.52
N THR A 136 12.89 -18.68 1.34
CA THR A 136 12.58 -19.35 0.08
C THR A 136 13.55 -19.00 -1.06
N GLY A 137 14.34 -17.96 -0.94
CA GLY A 137 15.11 -17.36 -2.03
C GLY A 137 14.27 -16.55 -3.02
N TRP A 138 12.96 -16.41 -2.78
CA TRP A 138 12.06 -15.68 -3.68
C TRP A 138 11.99 -14.20 -3.34
N GLN A 139 11.73 -13.42 -4.39
CA GLN A 139 11.44 -12.00 -4.27
C GLN A 139 9.99 -11.75 -4.68
N ALA A 140 9.29 -10.95 -3.90
CA ALA A 140 7.97 -10.45 -4.22
C ALA A 140 7.76 -9.10 -3.52
N PRO A 141 7.06 -8.14 -4.14
CA PRO A 141 6.82 -6.81 -3.58
C PRO A 141 5.62 -6.84 -2.62
N ILE A 142 5.73 -7.57 -1.51
CA ILE A 142 4.60 -7.85 -0.60
C ILE A 142 4.00 -6.57 -0.04
N SER A 143 4.82 -5.60 0.35
CA SER A 143 4.38 -4.32 0.91
C SER A 143 3.59 -3.45 -0.07
N GLN A 144 3.73 -3.68 -1.37
CA GLN A 144 2.98 -2.96 -2.41
C GLN A 144 1.64 -3.63 -2.74
N MET A 145 1.55 -4.93 -2.48
CA MET A 145 0.36 -5.72 -2.82
C MET A 145 -0.95 -5.16 -2.27
N PRO A 146 -1.07 -4.64 -1.03
CA PRO A 146 -2.33 -4.08 -0.53
C PRO A 146 -2.88 -2.92 -1.38
N TYR A 147 -2.01 -2.09 -1.96
CA TYR A 147 -2.40 -1.05 -2.91
C TYR A 147 -2.85 -1.66 -4.24
N TRP A 148 -2.05 -2.55 -4.78
CA TRP A 148 -2.31 -3.18 -6.07
C TRP A 148 -3.56 -4.05 -6.06
N ILE A 149 -3.81 -4.80 -4.98
CA ILE A 149 -5.06 -5.56 -4.76
C ILE A 149 -6.28 -4.63 -4.75
N SER A 150 -6.11 -3.39 -4.28
CA SER A 150 -7.14 -2.35 -4.27
C SER A 150 -7.31 -1.66 -5.64
N GLY A 151 -6.54 -2.04 -6.67
CA GLY A 151 -6.52 -1.37 -7.97
C GLY A 151 -5.91 0.05 -7.91
N ARG A 152 -5.00 0.30 -6.98
CA ARG A 152 -4.35 1.59 -6.73
C ARG A 152 -2.84 1.49 -6.88
N SER A 153 -2.21 2.59 -7.29
CA SER A 153 -0.76 2.73 -7.18
C SER A 153 -0.34 2.86 -5.73
N ALA A 154 0.76 2.24 -5.35
CA ALA A 154 1.40 2.51 -4.06
C ALA A 154 2.06 3.91 -4.06
N PRO A 155 2.28 4.55 -2.91
CA PRO A 155 2.91 5.88 -2.83
C PRO A 155 4.30 5.95 -3.46
N SER A 156 5.03 4.83 -3.45
CA SER A 156 6.37 4.70 -4.06
C SER A 156 6.34 4.26 -5.53
N ASP A 157 5.15 4.05 -6.10
CA ASP A 157 5.03 3.67 -7.51
C ASP A 157 5.34 4.86 -8.43
N SER A 158 5.89 4.54 -9.59
CA SER A 158 6.11 5.46 -10.70
C SER A 158 5.36 4.98 -11.95
N ALA A 159 5.18 5.89 -12.89
CA ALA A 159 4.59 5.61 -14.20
C ALA A 159 3.25 4.84 -14.16
N PRO A 160 2.28 5.20 -13.31
CA PRO A 160 0.99 4.55 -13.31
C PRO A 160 0.26 4.82 -14.63
N GLN A 161 -0.31 3.78 -15.22
CA GLN A 161 -1.15 3.86 -16.39
C GLN A 161 -2.57 3.46 -16.04
N LEU A 162 -3.53 4.23 -16.52
CA LEU A 162 -4.95 3.99 -16.30
C LEU A 162 -5.63 3.70 -17.63
N ASP A 163 -6.68 2.87 -17.58
CA ASP A 163 -7.58 2.70 -18.73
C ASP A 163 -8.60 3.86 -18.82
N GLU A 164 -9.47 3.80 -19.85
CA GLU A 164 -10.53 4.80 -20.06
C GLU A 164 -11.54 4.86 -18.91
N GLN A 165 -11.64 3.83 -18.08
CA GLN A 165 -12.49 3.76 -16.90
C GLN A 165 -11.77 4.23 -15.61
N GLY A 166 -10.53 4.70 -15.73
CA GLY A 166 -9.71 5.17 -14.61
C GLY A 166 -9.16 4.03 -13.72
N ARG A 167 -9.14 2.78 -14.23
CA ARG A 167 -8.57 1.64 -13.49
C ARG A 167 -7.08 1.51 -13.79
N LEU A 168 -6.31 1.15 -12.79
CA LEU A 168 -4.88 0.94 -12.91
C LEU A 168 -4.58 -0.28 -13.77
N ILE A 169 -3.94 -0.12 -14.93
CA ILE A 169 -3.56 -1.22 -15.83
C ILE A 169 -2.07 -1.55 -15.76
N SER A 170 -1.24 -0.61 -15.34
CA SER A 170 0.18 -0.83 -15.12
C SER A 170 0.74 0.13 -14.08
N SER A 171 1.77 -0.29 -13.34
CA SER A 171 2.52 0.55 -12.40
C SER A 171 3.94 0.01 -12.24
N VAL A 172 4.88 0.86 -11.84
CA VAL A 172 6.28 0.49 -11.61
C VAL A 172 6.64 0.81 -10.17
N ASN A 173 7.23 -0.15 -9.46
CA ASN A 173 7.74 0.02 -8.11
C ASN A 173 9.17 -0.53 -8.02
N GLY A 174 10.15 0.36 -7.93
CA GLY A 174 11.56 -0.02 -8.04
C GLY A 174 11.81 -0.77 -9.35
N GLU A 175 12.30 -2.00 -9.25
CA GLU A 175 12.52 -2.86 -10.41
C GLU A 175 11.28 -3.66 -10.86
N TRP A 176 10.20 -3.61 -10.10
CA TRP A 176 8.97 -4.31 -10.41
C TRP A 176 8.09 -3.54 -11.38
N THR A 177 7.69 -4.18 -12.47
CA THR A 177 6.60 -3.71 -13.34
C THR A 177 5.39 -4.59 -13.11
N ALA A 178 4.32 -3.99 -12.61
CA ALA A 178 3.04 -4.65 -12.37
C ALA A 178 2.05 -4.37 -13.51
N SER A 179 1.24 -5.37 -13.84
CA SER A 179 0.10 -5.26 -14.75
C SER A 179 -1.13 -5.87 -14.11
N PHE A 180 -2.31 -5.31 -14.43
CA PHE A 180 -3.56 -5.59 -13.75
C PHE A 180 -4.61 -6.05 -14.76
N THR A 181 -5.40 -7.04 -14.38
CA THR A 181 -6.53 -7.54 -15.20
C THR A 181 -7.80 -7.46 -14.37
N TYR A 182 -8.86 -6.99 -14.98
CA TYR A 182 -10.19 -6.82 -14.39
C TYR A 182 -11.21 -7.72 -15.06
N LYS A 183 -12.30 -8.03 -14.39
CA LYS A 183 -13.44 -8.74 -14.93
C LYS A 183 -14.53 -7.74 -15.28
N GLY A 184 -14.84 -7.60 -16.58
CA GLY A 184 -15.86 -6.67 -17.02
C GLY A 184 -15.63 -5.24 -16.52
N ALA A 185 -16.64 -4.66 -15.83
CA ALA A 185 -16.61 -3.32 -15.29
C ALA A 185 -16.15 -3.25 -13.81
N ASP A 186 -15.67 -4.35 -13.25
CA ASP A 186 -15.24 -4.39 -11.86
C ASP A 186 -14.08 -3.39 -11.61
N LYS A 187 -14.10 -2.78 -10.45
CA LYS A 187 -13.06 -1.79 -10.04
C LYS A 187 -11.85 -2.42 -9.37
N LEU A 188 -11.98 -3.66 -8.90
CA LEU A 188 -10.91 -4.40 -8.26
C LEU A 188 -10.30 -5.40 -9.24
N PRO A 189 -8.97 -5.54 -9.29
CA PRO A 189 -8.33 -6.47 -10.20
C PRO A 189 -8.56 -7.92 -9.76
N VAL A 190 -8.76 -8.81 -10.73
CA VAL A 190 -8.85 -10.25 -10.49
C VAL A 190 -7.53 -10.97 -10.75
N LYS A 191 -6.55 -10.24 -11.31
CA LYS A 191 -5.19 -10.76 -11.52
C LYS A 191 -4.18 -9.63 -11.50
N ILE A 192 -3.04 -9.89 -10.85
CA ILE A 192 -1.85 -9.05 -10.87
C ILE A 192 -0.69 -9.90 -11.39
N SER A 193 0.11 -9.33 -12.30
CA SER A 193 1.37 -9.91 -12.74
C SER A 193 2.47 -8.89 -12.54
N ALA A 194 3.45 -9.20 -11.69
CA ALA A 194 4.61 -8.36 -11.43
C ALA A 194 5.88 -9.07 -11.94
N VAL A 195 6.71 -8.35 -12.67
CA VAL A 195 7.95 -8.86 -13.25
C VAL A 195 9.11 -7.91 -12.99
N GLN A 196 10.31 -8.46 -12.87
CA GLN A 196 11.58 -7.71 -12.81
C GLN A 196 12.44 -7.99 -14.05
N PRO A 197 13.30 -7.04 -14.48
CA PRO A 197 14.27 -7.27 -15.55
C PRO A 197 15.18 -8.47 -15.32
N ALA A 198 15.51 -8.76 -14.06
CA ALA A 198 16.29 -9.93 -13.67
C ALA A 198 15.56 -11.27 -13.89
N GLY A 199 14.28 -11.28 -14.24
CA GLY A 199 13.49 -12.47 -14.54
C GLY A 199 12.67 -13.01 -13.36
N HIS A 200 12.69 -12.34 -12.20
CA HIS A 200 11.74 -12.65 -11.13
C HIS A 200 10.32 -12.30 -11.59
N LYS A 201 9.38 -13.18 -11.27
CA LYS A 201 7.97 -13.01 -11.65
C LYS A 201 7.04 -13.49 -10.57
N VAL A 202 6.01 -12.72 -10.31
CA VAL A 202 4.88 -13.08 -9.44
C VAL A 202 3.58 -12.93 -10.22
N ILE A 203 2.76 -13.96 -10.20
CA ILE A 203 1.40 -13.92 -10.76
C ILE A 203 0.44 -14.28 -9.65
N MET A 204 -0.55 -13.42 -9.43
CA MET A 204 -1.56 -13.59 -8.40
C MET A 204 -2.95 -13.51 -9.02
N THR A 205 -3.77 -14.53 -8.85
CA THR A 205 -5.22 -14.47 -9.13
C THR A 205 -5.94 -14.15 -7.84
N ILE A 206 -7.00 -13.33 -7.91
CA ILE A 206 -7.64 -12.76 -6.73
C ILE A 206 -9.13 -13.02 -6.77
N ASN A 207 -9.65 -13.61 -5.71
CA ASN A 207 -11.07 -13.68 -5.41
C ASN A 207 -11.32 -12.76 -4.21
N HIS A 208 -11.96 -11.62 -4.46
CA HIS A 208 -12.40 -10.71 -3.41
C HIS A 208 -13.59 -11.30 -2.69
N GLN A 209 -13.52 -11.39 -1.37
CA GLN A 209 -14.68 -11.79 -0.58
C GLN A 209 -15.59 -10.58 -0.38
N SER A 210 -16.86 -10.74 -0.69
CA SER A 210 -17.88 -9.74 -0.39
C SER A 210 -17.98 -9.60 1.13
N SER A 211 -17.81 -8.39 1.64
CA SER A 211 -18.10 -8.05 3.03
C SER A 211 -19.57 -8.07 3.30
#